data_bbc1204375a77e2590abc9cce5295f00
#
_entry.id   bbc1204375a77e2590abc9cce5295f00
#
_cell.length_a   1.000
_cell.length_b   1.000
_cell.length_c   1.000
_cell.angle_alpha   90.00
_cell.angle_beta   90.00
_cell.angle_gamma   90.00
#
_symmetry.space_group_name_H-M   'P 1'
#
loop_
_entity.id
_entity.type
_entity.pdbx_description
1 polymer ?
#
loop_
_entity_poly.entity_id
_entity_poly.type
_entity_poly.pdbx_seq_one_letter_code
_entity_poly.pdbx_strand_id
1 'polypeptide(L)' 'MDAIALTLTVCLLAAPDRCETREAALFEIVTGCLMAAQTEAARWLADHPAYRLASWRCGREEKAL' A
#
# COMPACT_ATOMS: atom_id res chain seq x y z
N MET A 1 16.39 11.63 -6.61
CA MET A 1 15.88 10.43 -7.27
C MET A 1 14.52 10.11 -6.74
N ASP A 2 13.61 9.78 -7.63
CA ASP A 2 12.24 9.48 -7.24
C ASP A 2 12.09 8.01 -6.88
N ALA A 3 11.54 7.77 -5.70
CA ALA A 3 11.21 6.41 -5.31
C ALA A 3 9.80 6.08 -5.78
N ILE A 4 9.55 4.80 -6.02
CA ILE A 4 8.22 4.29 -6.33
C ILE A 4 7.63 3.76 -5.04
N ALA A 5 6.52 4.34 -4.63
CA ALA A 5 5.85 3.92 -3.41
C ALA A 5 4.73 2.93 -3.71
N LEU A 6 4.70 1.86 -2.94
CA LEU A 6 3.56 0.97 -2.91
C LEU A 6 2.60 1.51 -1.86
N THR A 7 1.46 2.00 -2.31
CA THR A 7 0.44 2.58 -1.44
C THR A 7 -0.75 1.63 -1.39
N LEU A 8 -1.14 1.28 -0.18
CA LEU A 8 -2.31 0.42 0.05
C LEU A 8 -3.47 1.28 0.52
N THR A 9 -4.65 1.01 -0.02
CA THR A 9 -5.89 1.56 0.53
C THR A 9 -6.52 0.44 1.33
N VAL A 10 -6.65 0.65 2.62
CA VAL A 10 -7.14 -0.36 3.55
C VAL A 10 -8.33 0.18 4.31
N CYS A 11 -9.25 -0.72 4.62
CA CYS A 11 -10.48 -0.37 5.33
C CYS A 11 -10.63 -1.25 6.56
N LEU A 12 -11.23 -0.70 7.60
CA LEU A 12 -11.48 -1.46 8.81
C LEU A 12 -12.52 -2.55 8.56
N LEU A 13 -12.28 -3.75 9.06
CA LEU A 13 -13.25 -4.83 8.96
C LEU A 13 -14.53 -4.49 9.71
N ALA A 14 -14.40 -3.86 10.88
CA ALA A 14 -15.53 -3.51 11.71
C ALA A 14 -16.30 -2.29 11.19
N ALA A 15 -15.68 -1.47 10.34
CA ALA A 15 -16.30 -0.28 9.78
C ALA A 15 -15.82 -0.13 8.34
N PRO A 16 -16.43 -0.88 7.38
CA PRO A 16 -15.91 -0.97 6.01
C PRO A 16 -15.87 0.35 5.23
N ASP A 17 -16.61 1.36 5.71
CA ASP A 17 -16.58 2.69 5.11
C ASP A 17 -15.42 3.56 5.63
N ARG A 18 -14.71 3.07 6.64
CA ARG A 18 -13.55 3.77 7.17
C ARG A 18 -12.28 3.23 6.53
N CYS A 19 -11.77 3.99 5.58
CA CYS A 19 -10.61 3.60 4.80
C CYS A 19 -9.52 4.65 4.90
N GLU A 20 -8.27 4.20 4.76
CA GLU A 20 -7.13 5.09 4.74
C GLU A 20 -6.07 4.54 3.82
N THR A 21 -5.13 5.40 3.43
CA THR A 21 -4.01 4.97 2.59
C THR A 21 -2.78 4.82 3.47
N ARG A 22 -2.00 3.77 3.19
CA ARG A 22 -0.76 3.49 3.90
C ARG A 22 0.34 3.17 2.90
N GLU A 23 1.52 3.72 3.14
CA GLU A 23 2.69 3.38 2.35
C GLU A 23 3.29 2.12 2.92
N ALA A 24 3.38 1.08 2.08
CA ALA A 24 3.85 -0.23 2.55
C ALA A 24 5.33 -0.46 2.26
N ALA A 25 5.83 0.04 1.13
CA ALA A 25 7.22 -0.20 0.74
C ALA A 25 7.64 0.81 -0.33
N LEU A 26 8.95 0.95 -0.48
CA LEU A 26 9.53 1.81 -1.52
C LEU A 26 10.39 0.96 -2.45
N PHE A 27 10.35 1.29 -3.73
CA PHE A 27 11.07 0.58 -4.76
C PHE A 27 11.78 1.57 -5.69
N GLU A 28 12.80 1.10 -6.38
CA GLU A 28 13.54 1.94 -7.32
C GLU A 28 12.83 2.04 -8.66
N ILE A 29 12.11 0.98 -9.06
CA ILE A 29 11.42 0.94 -10.33
C ILE A 29 10.02 0.41 -10.17
N VAL A 30 9.14 0.82 -11.09
CA VAL A 30 7.72 0.44 -11.06
C VAL A 30 7.53 -1.08 -11.17
N THR A 31 8.31 -1.73 -12.03
CA THR A 31 8.19 -3.19 -12.21
C THR A 31 8.45 -3.93 -10.91
N GLY A 32 9.47 -3.50 -10.15
CA GLY A 32 9.75 -4.10 -8.85
C GLY A 32 8.57 -3.97 -7.89
N CYS A 33 7.94 -2.80 -7.88
CA CYS A 33 6.77 -2.57 -7.05
C CYS A 33 5.61 -3.49 -7.47
N LEU A 34 5.32 -3.56 -8.77
CA LEU A 34 4.21 -4.36 -9.27
C LEU A 34 4.39 -5.84 -8.95
N MET A 35 5.61 -6.35 -9.08
CA MET A 35 5.88 -7.76 -8.80
C MET A 35 5.80 -8.10 -7.32
N ALA A 36 6.15 -7.15 -6.46
CA ALA A 36 6.18 -7.38 -5.02
C ALA A 36 4.86 -6.98 -4.33
N ALA A 37 3.96 -6.31 -5.04
CA ALA A 37 2.81 -5.66 -4.43
C ALA A 37 1.95 -6.61 -3.60
N GLN A 38 1.62 -7.78 -4.14
CA GLN A 38 0.75 -8.73 -3.42
C GLN A 38 1.42 -9.25 -2.16
N THR A 39 2.70 -9.59 -2.26
CA THR A 39 3.44 -10.09 -1.11
C THR A 39 3.55 -9.03 -0.02
N GLU A 40 3.86 -7.80 -0.40
CA GLU A 40 3.97 -6.71 0.57
C GLU A 40 2.62 -6.37 1.19
N ALA A 41 1.56 -6.39 0.39
CA ALA A 41 0.22 -6.15 0.91
C ALA A 41 -0.18 -7.22 1.92
N ALA A 42 0.09 -8.48 1.58
CA ALA A 42 -0.23 -9.59 2.49
C ALA A 42 0.54 -9.48 3.80
N ARG A 43 1.81 -9.09 3.71
CA ARG A 43 2.63 -8.91 4.90
C ARG A 43 2.09 -7.79 5.79
N TRP A 44 1.72 -6.66 5.16
CA TRP A 44 1.15 -5.55 5.91
C TRP A 44 -0.14 -5.96 6.62
N LEU A 45 -1.02 -6.67 5.91
CA LEU A 45 -2.28 -7.12 6.49
C LEU A 45 -2.09 -8.12 7.62
N ALA A 46 -1.06 -8.96 7.52
CA ALA A 46 -0.75 -9.91 8.61
C ALA A 46 -0.42 -9.18 9.91
N ASP A 47 0.21 -8.02 9.80
CA ASP A 47 0.55 -7.19 10.96
C ASP A 47 -0.60 -6.28 11.39
N HIS A 48 -1.66 -6.18 10.57
CA HIS A 48 -2.79 -5.29 10.83
C HIS A 48 -4.10 -6.04 10.60
N PRO A 49 -4.43 -7.02 11.47
CA PRO A 49 -5.58 -7.89 11.23
C PRO A 49 -6.93 -7.21 11.31
N ALA A 50 -6.99 -5.98 11.80
CA ALA A 50 -8.24 -5.21 11.84
C ALA A 50 -8.63 -4.64 10.48
N TYR A 51 -7.77 -4.77 9.47
CA TYR A 51 -7.96 -4.16 8.16
C TYR A 51 -8.12 -5.18 7.05
N ARG A 52 -8.76 -4.74 5.96
CA ARG A 52 -8.77 -5.47 4.70
C ARG A 52 -8.23 -4.57 3.60
N LEU A 53 -7.71 -5.17 2.55
CA LEU A 53 -7.19 -4.44 1.41
C LEU A 53 -8.33 -4.10 0.46
N ALA A 54 -8.49 -2.81 0.17
CA ALA A 54 -9.45 -2.35 -0.83
C ALA A 54 -8.79 -2.21 -2.19
N SER A 55 -7.58 -1.64 -2.23
CA SER A 55 -6.84 -1.47 -3.47
C SER A 55 -5.39 -1.16 -3.15
N TRP A 56 -4.54 -1.20 -4.17
CA TRP A 56 -3.15 -0.81 -4.03
C TRP A 56 -2.69 -0.17 -5.33
N ARG A 57 -1.63 0.59 -5.25
CA ARG A 57 -1.05 1.19 -6.44
C ARG A 57 0.45 1.39 -6.26
N CYS A 58 1.16 1.40 -7.38
CA CYS A 58 2.57 1.74 -7.45
C CYS A 58 2.70 3.05 -8.18
N GLY A 59 3.37 4.01 -7.58
CA GLY A 59 3.55 5.32 -8.20
C GLY A 59 4.64 6.09 -7.52
N ARG A 60 4.97 7.23 -8.10
CA ARG A 60 5.96 8.10 -7.51
C ARG A 60 5.50 8.58 -6.16
N GLU A 61 6.45 8.63 -5.23
CA GLU A 61 6.20 9.24 -3.95
C GLU A 61 6.03 10.73 -4.16
N GLU A 62 4.82 11.22 -3.94
CA GLU A 62 4.55 12.64 -4.02
C GLU A 62 4.55 13.24 -2.63
N LYS A 63 5.39 14.23 -2.45
CA LYS A 63 5.33 15.02 -1.23
C LYS A 63 4.34 16.15 -1.45
N ALA A 64 3.35 16.23 -0.59
CA ALA A 64 2.44 17.35 -0.60
C ALA A 64 3.23 18.61 -0.29
N LEU A 65 3.04 19.62 -1.08
CA LEU A 65 3.67 20.91 -0.86
C LEU A 65 2.76 21.83 -0.05
#